data_8209e3062f399e78a6c73395a2493eb8
#
_entry.id   8209e3062f399e78a6c73395a2493eb8
#
_cell.length_a   1.000
_cell.length_b   1.000
_cell.length_c   1.000
_cell.angle_alpha   90.00
_cell.angle_beta   90.00
_cell.angle_gamma   90.00
#
_symmetry.space_group_name_H-M   'P 1'
#
loop_
_entity.id
_entity.type
_entity.pdbx_description
1 polymer ?
#
loop_
_entity_poly.entity_id
_entity_poly.type
_entity_poly.pdbx_seq_one_letter_code
_entity_poly.pdbx_strand_id
1 'polypeptide(L)'
;MQISIIEARDLSEAWFLCLSKTLSDGYDYHIERGSYKGQRRKQLDFFVCHIKYPGTRPLIPDVPQGVPAPSTMEYVENYLPYLMTAHRAEGEQYTYGQYLETQITEVIRMYKADGHNTNQAYMTVGEPKAIFLTDPPCLRGIDTRIKDNKLDFYIYFRSWDLWAGFPSNLAGIQLLKEYMASEIGVDDGEMVVMSKGLHIYEYCWDLAKIVVNR
;
A
#
# COMPACT_ATOMS: atom_id res chain seq x y z
N MET A 1 23.26 2.90 -0.57
CA MET A 1 21.84 2.58 -0.43
C MET A 1 21.54 2.34 1.03
N GLN A 2 20.56 3.05 1.58
CA GLN A 2 20.11 2.90 2.98
C GLN A 2 18.80 2.10 3.02
N ILE A 3 18.74 1.09 3.88
CA ILE A 3 17.51 0.34 4.13
C ILE A 3 16.90 0.86 5.44
N SER A 4 15.67 1.35 5.36
CA SER A 4 14.90 1.79 6.52
C SER A 4 13.95 0.69 6.95
N ILE A 5 14.04 0.23 8.20
CA ILE A 5 13.15 -0.77 8.77
C ILE A 5 12.29 -0.08 9.83
N ILE A 6 10.99 -0.28 9.75
CA ILE A 6 9.99 0.30 10.65
C ILE A 6 9.13 -0.85 11.19
N GLU A 7 8.89 -0.85 12.49
CA GLU A 7 7.88 -1.69 13.14
C GLU A 7 6.76 -0.79 13.65
N ALA A 8 5.53 -1.11 13.30
CA ALA A 8 4.35 -0.37 13.69
C ALA A 8 3.28 -1.30 14.28
N ARG A 9 2.50 -0.79 15.19
CA ARG A 9 1.38 -1.49 15.77
C ARG A 9 0.23 -1.63 14.76
N ASP A 10 -0.17 -0.52 14.12
CA ASP A 10 -1.31 -0.42 13.22
C ASP A 10 -1.01 0.50 12.01
N LEU A 11 -1.99 0.68 11.12
CA LEU A 11 -1.83 1.48 9.90
C LEU A 11 -1.55 2.95 10.19
N SER A 12 -2.20 3.51 11.22
CA SER A 12 -2.02 4.91 11.60
C SER A 12 -0.61 5.16 12.11
N GLU A 13 -0.13 4.33 13.04
CA GLU A 13 1.25 4.43 13.55
C GLU A 13 2.28 4.24 12.45
N ALA A 14 2.05 3.27 11.51
CA ALA A 14 2.93 3.08 10.36
C ALA A 14 3.06 4.37 9.53
N TRP A 15 1.97 5.08 9.28
CA TRP A 15 1.99 6.33 8.54
C TRP A 15 2.79 7.42 9.25
N PHE A 16 2.56 7.63 10.56
CA PHE A 16 3.31 8.64 11.34
C PHE A 16 4.81 8.33 11.41
N LEU A 17 5.18 7.08 11.65
CA LEU A 17 6.58 6.66 11.70
C LEU A 17 7.27 6.79 10.35
N CYS A 18 6.58 6.42 9.26
CA CYS A 18 7.08 6.59 7.90
C CYS A 18 7.26 8.07 7.53
N LEU A 19 6.31 8.97 7.92
CA LEU A 19 6.46 10.42 7.73
C LEU A 19 7.70 10.94 8.45
N SER A 20 7.83 10.64 9.74
CA SER A 20 8.99 11.04 10.54
C SER A 20 10.31 10.56 9.92
N LYS A 21 10.37 9.29 9.52
CA LYS A 21 11.56 8.68 8.91
C LYS A 21 11.88 9.32 7.56
N THR A 22 10.88 9.56 6.71
CA THR A 22 11.10 10.17 5.39
C THR A 22 11.55 11.63 5.51
N LEU A 23 11.04 12.37 6.49
CA LEU A 23 11.50 13.75 6.74
C LEU A 23 12.93 13.82 7.27
N SER A 24 13.35 12.85 8.11
CA SER A 24 14.70 12.82 8.70
C SER A 24 15.76 12.28 7.75
N ASP A 25 15.49 11.18 7.08
CA ASP A 25 16.49 10.37 6.36
C ASP A 25 16.32 10.42 4.85
N GLY A 26 15.17 10.91 4.36
CA GLY A 26 14.89 10.99 2.94
C GLY A 26 15.77 12.03 2.24
N TYR A 27 16.19 11.72 1.03
CA TYR A 27 16.93 12.63 0.17
C TYR A 27 16.01 13.37 -0.82
N ASP A 28 16.43 14.51 -1.29
CA ASP A 28 15.71 15.27 -2.30
C ASP A 28 15.83 14.57 -3.67
N TYR A 29 14.70 14.30 -4.27
CA TYR A 29 14.58 13.60 -5.55
C TYR A 29 13.83 14.46 -6.56
N HIS A 30 14.44 14.71 -7.72
CA HIS A 30 13.82 15.38 -8.85
C HIS A 30 13.21 14.37 -9.82
N ILE A 31 11.95 14.57 -10.19
CA ILE A 31 11.22 13.65 -11.06
C ILE A 31 11.48 14.00 -12.51
N GLU A 32 12.08 13.08 -13.27
CA GLU A 32 12.44 13.30 -14.69
C GLU A 32 11.44 12.69 -15.66
N ARG A 33 10.55 11.78 -15.20
CA ARG A 33 9.58 11.07 -16.04
C ARG A 33 8.24 10.87 -15.35
N GLY A 34 7.17 10.73 -16.15
CA GLY A 34 5.81 10.49 -15.68
C GLY A 34 5.02 11.78 -15.49
N SER A 35 3.79 11.66 -14.96
CA SER A 35 2.86 12.78 -14.81
C SER A 35 3.36 13.87 -13.86
N TYR A 36 4.28 13.53 -12.95
CA TYR A 36 4.87 14.47 -11.98
C TYR A 36 6.24 15.01 -12.40
N LYS A 37 6.61 14.88 -13.69
CA LYS A 37 7.89 15.40 -14.20
C LYS A 37 8.10 16.87 -13.83
N GLY A 38 9.30 17.19 -13.32
CA GLY A 38 9.71 18.52 -12.89
C GLY A 38 9.41 18.85 -11.42
N GLN A 39 8.63 17.99 -10.74
CA GLN A 39 8.38 18.16 -9.30
C GLN A 39 9.49 17.56 -8.45
N ARG A 40 9.56 18.04 -7.19
CA ARG A 40 10.48 17.53 -6.17
C ARG A 40 9.72 16.68 -5.15
N ARG A 41 10.43 15.73 -4.58
CA ARG A 41 9.94 14.93 -3.46
C ARG A 41 11.08 14.53 -2.55
N LYS A 42 10.80 14.27 -1.29
CA LYS A 42 11.72 13.65 -0.34
C LYS A 42 11.45 12.15 -0.32
N GLN A 43 12.49 11.34 -0.52
CA GLN A 43 12.35 9.90 -0.79
C GLN A 43 13.32 9.07 0.03
N LEU A 44 12.88 7.90 0.53
CA LEU A 44 13.76 6.87 1.08
C LEU A 44 14.32 5.99 -0.04
N ASP A 45 15.55 5.50 0.11
CA ASP A 45 16.18 4.56 -0.84
C ASP A 45 15.42 3.24 -0.95
N PHE A 46 15.22 2.59 0.20
CA PHE A 46 14.42 1.39 0.35
C PHE A 46 13.85 1.31 1.76
N PHE A 47 12.59 0.95 1.88
CA PHE A 47 11.95 0.81 3.17
C PHE A 47 11.19 -0.51 3.27
N VAL A 48 11.12 -1.03 4.51
CA VAL A 48 10.29 -2.16 4.92
C VAL A 48 9.56 -1.73 6.19
N CYS A 49 8.25 -1.91 6.23
CA CYS A 49 7.44 -1.67 7.42
C CYS A 49 6.67 -2.95 7.77
N HIS A 50 6.84 -3.41 9.00
CA HIS A 50 6.08 -4.50 9.59
C HIS A 50 4.96 -3.93 10.46
N ILE A 51 3.71 -4.30 10.16
CA ILE A 51 2.50 -3.80 10.83
C ILE A 51 1.81 -4.98 11.50
N LYS A 52 1.77 -4.96 12.84
CA LYS A 52 1.36 -6.12 13.66
C LYS A 52 -0.15 -6.32 13.74
N TYR A 53 -0.91 -5.22 13.77
CA TYR A 53 -2.37 -5.24 13.90
C TYR A 53 -3.02 -4.32 12.87
N PRO A 54 -2.86 -4.61 11.56
CA PRO A 54 -3.31 -3.70 10.50
C PRO A 54 -4.83 -3.52 10.46
N GLY A 55 -5.59 -4.47 11.02
CA GLY A 55 -7.06 -4.40 11.16
C GLY A 55 -7.57 -3.49 12.28
N THR A 56 -6.67 -2.85 13.07
CA THR A 56 -7.08 -1.90 14.12
C THR A 56 -7.78 -0.69 13.51
N ARG A 57 -8.94 -0.32 14.04
CA ARG A 57 -9.69 0.86 13.61
C ARG A 57 -9.31 2.11 14.43
N PRO A 58 -9.33 3.33 13.83
CA PRO A 58 -9.64 3.61 12.42
C PRO A 58 -8.51 3.19 11.47
N LEU A 59 -8.85 2.81 10.21
CA LEU A 59 -7.85 2.42 9.19
C LEU A 59 -7.13 3.63 8.58
N ILE A 60 -7.72 4.81 8.66
CA ILE A 60 -7.14 6.07 8.19
C ILE A 60 -6.64 6.85 9.41
N PRO A 61 -5.42 7.41 9.37
CA PRO A 61 -4.88 8.15 10.51
C PRO A 61 -5.66 9.45 10.78
N ASP A 62 -5.94 9.71 12.05
CA ASP A 62 -6.42 11.02 12.49
C ASP A 62 -5.24 12.02 12.50
N VAL A 63 -5.50 13.24 12.03
CA VAL A 63 -4.51 14.31 11.95
C VAL A 63 -4.92 15.47 12.88
N PRO A 64 -3.94 16.32 13.29
CA PRO A 64 -4.24 17.50 14.11
C PRO A 64 -5.27 18.43 13.45
N GLN A 65 -6.05 19.11 14.28
CA GLN A 65 -7.03 20.10 13.80
C GLN A 65 -6.35 21.16 12.92
N GLY A 66 -6.94 21.45 11.77
CA GLY A 66 -6.42 22.40 10.79
C GLY A 66 -5.48 21.79 9.75
N VAL A 67 -5.09 20.51 9.89
CA VAL A 67 -4.39 19.77 8.86
C VAL A 67 -5.41 19.03 8.00
N PRO A 68 -5.38 19.11 6.67
CA PRO A 68 -6.26 18.32 5.83
C PRO A 68 -5.98 16.83 6.01
N ALA A 69 -7.03 16.04 6.18
CA ALA A 69 -6.91 14.59 6.29
C ALA A 69 -6.25 14.01 5.03
N PRO A 70 -5.28 13.09 5.18
CA PRO A 70 -4.57 12.51 4.03
C PRO A 70 -5.50 11.65 3.16
N SER A 71 -6.55 11.09 3.74
CA SER A 71 -7.58 10.31 3.07
C SER A 71 -8.83 10.24 3.95
N THR A 72 -9.90 9.63 3.42
CA THR A 72 -11.15 9.37 4.14
C THR A 72 -11.61 7.93 3.90
N MET A 73 -12.45 7.39 4.79
CA MET A 73 -13.04 6.07 4.56
C MET A 73 -13.95 6.04 3.33
N GLU A 74 -14.67 7.13 3.05
CA GLU A 74 -15.45 7.27 1.80
C GLU A 74 -14.56 7.11 0.56
N TYR A 75 -13.37 7.73 0.57
CA TYR A 75 -12.40 7.55 -0.53
C TYR A 75 -11.94 6.09 -0.63
N VAL A 76 -11.68 5.42 0.51
CA VAL A 76 -11.26 4.01 0.54
C VAL A 76 -12.35 3.09 -0.02
N GLU A 77 -13.62 3.33 0.35
CA GLU A 77 -14.75 2.57 -0.16
C GLU A 77 -14.89 2.71 -1.69
N ASN A 78 -14.72 3.93 -2.21
CA ASN A 78 -14.71 4.20 -3.66
C ASN A 78 -13.46 3.62 -4.37
N TYR A 79 -12.36 3.40 -3.66
CA TYR A 79 -11.14 2.78 -4.18
C TYR A 79 -11.22 1.25 -4.27
N LEU A 80 -12.07 0.58 -3.46
CA LEU A 80 -12.17 -0.87 -3.46
C LEU A 80 -12.48 -1.48 -4.83
N PRO A 81 -13.42 -0.96 -5.65
CA PRO A 81 -13.64 -1.48 -7.00
C PRO A 81 -12.39 -1.40 -7.88
N TYR A 82 -11.60 -0.31 -7.79
CA TYR A 82 -10.33 -0.18 -8.49
C TYR A 82 -9.29 -1.23 -8.07
N LEU A 83 -9.31 -1.64 -6.79
CA LEU A 83 -8.40 -2.63 -6.24
C LEU A 83 -8.85 -4.07 -6.56
N MET A 84 -10.15 -4.35 -6.51
CA MET A 84 -10.67 -5.72 -6.45
C MET A 84 -11.37 -6.18 -7.73
N THR A 85 -11.75 -5.29 -8.64
CA THR A 85 -12.49 -5.66 -9.85
C THR A 85 -11.79 -5.23 -11.12
N ALA A 86 -12.05 -5.96 -12.21
CA ALA A 86 -11.51 -5.62 -13.53
C ALA A 86 -12.23 -4.41 -14.18
N HIS A 87 -13.24 -3.84 -13.52
CA HIS A 87 -13.93 -2.67 -14.02
C HIS A 87 -12.97 -1.47 -14.12
N ARG A 88 -12.98 -0.81 -15.26
CA ARG A 88 -12.13 0.35 -15.55
C ARG A 88 -13.02 1.53 -15.95
N ALA A 89 -12.90 2.64 -15.21
CA ALA A 89 -13.60 3.86 -15.53
C ALA A 89 -13.03 4.53 -16.80
N GLU A 90 -13.81 5.43 -17.40
CA GLU A 90 -13.37 6.19 -18.56
C GLU A 90 -12.13 7.05 -18.22
N GLY A 91 -11.10 6.99 -19.07
CA GLY A 91 -9.83 7.71 -18.89
C GLY A 91 -8.78 6.98 -18.05
N GLU A 92 -9.10 5.89 -17.38
CA GLU A 92 -8.12 5.07 -16.66
C GLU A 92 -7.31 4.21 -17.64
N GLN A 93 -5.97 4.20 -17.48
CA GLN A 93 -5.10 3.34 -18.28
C GLN A 93 -5.14 1.88 -17.79
N TYR A 94 -5.34 1.66 -16.51
CA TYR A 94 -5.47 0.36 -15.86
C TYR A 94 -6.18 0.52 -14.50
N THR A 95 -6.63 -0.61 -13.92
CA THR A 95 -6.96 -0.74 -12.50
C THR A 95 -6.08 -1.83 -11.89
N TYR A 96 -5.90 -1.84 -10.57
CA TYR A 96 -5.23 -2.98 -9.93
C TYR A 96 -6.09 -4.24 -10.04
N GLY A 97 -7.40 -4.08 -9.92
CA GLY A 97 -8.37 -5.17 -10.00
C GLY A 97 -8.35 -5.92 -11.33
N GLN A 98 -8.03 -5.25 -12.45
CA GLN A 98 -7.90 -5.96 -13.73
C GLN A 98 -6.83 -7.06 -13.71
N TYR A 99 -5.86 -6.95 -12.80
CA TYR A 99 -4.85 -7.99 -12.59
C TYR A 99 -5.20 -8.89 -11.42
N LEU A 100 -5.82 -8.36 -10.37
CA LEU A 100 -6.00 -9.04 -9.08
C LEU A 100 -7.27 -9.90 -9.01
N GLU A 101 -8.39 -9.51 -9.64
CA GLU A 101 -9.70 -10.13 -9.47
C GLU A 101 -9.69 -11.66 -9.59
N THR A 102 -9.12 -12.17 -10.68
CA THR A 102 -9.03 -13.61 -10.91
C THR A 102 -8.03 -14.29 -9.98
N GLN A 103 -6.94 -13.61 -9.63
CA GLN A 103 -5.91 -14.12 -8.74
C GLN A 103 -6.42 -14.19 -7.29
N ILE A 104 -7.21 -13.21 -6.83
CA ILE A 104 -7.89 -13.24 -5.51
C ILE A 104 -8.73 -14.51 -5.40
N THR A 105 -9.58 -14.76 -6.39
CA THR A 105 -10.44 -15.95 -6.44
C THR A 105 -9.62 -17.24 -6.40
N GLU A 106 -8.52 -17.30 -7.16
CA GLU A 106 -7.67 -18.49 -7.21
C GLU A 106 -6.90 -18.71 -5.90
N VAL A 107 -6.36 -17.66 -5.27
CA VAL A 107 -5.66 -17.79 -3.98
C VAL A 107 -6.62 -18.28 -2.89
N ILE A 108 -7.86 -17.76 -2.84
CA ILE A 108 -8.89 -18.26 -1.93
C ILE A 108 -9.15 -19.75 -2.20
N ARG A 109 -9.34 -20.15 -3.47
CA ARG A 109 -9.55 -21.54 -3.84
C ARG A 109 -8.39 -22.43 -3.40
N MET A 110 -7.15 -22.02 -3.68
CA MET A 110 -5.93 -22.76 -3.31
C MET A 110 -5.89 -23.05 -1.81
N TYR A 111 -6.07 -22.03 -0.98
CA TYR A 111 -6.02 -22.20 0.47
C TYR A 111 -7.17 -23.09 1.00
N LYS A 112 -8.35 -23.02 0.38
CA LYS A 112 -9.50 -23.86 0.77
C LYS A 112 -9.38 -25.31 0.33
N ALA A 113 -8.80 -25.58 -0.84
CA ALA A 113 -8.78 -26.90 -1.45
C ALA A 113 -7.44 -27.63 -1.27
N ASP A 114 -6.33 -26.90 -1.37
CA ASP A 114 -4.98 -27.50 -1.45
C ASP A 114 -4.21 -27.37 -0.12
N GLY A 115 -4.74 -26.58 0.83
CA GLY A 115 -4.17 -26.39 2.17
C GLY A 115 -3.31 -25.13 2.31
N HIS A 116 -2.90 -24.85 3.53
CA HIS A 116 -2.29 -23.56 3.91
C HIS A 116 -0.77 -23.48 3.69
N ASN A 117 -0.09 -24.62 3.55
CA ASN A 117 1.39 -24.68 3.48
C ASN A 117 1.89 -24.53 2.02
N THR A 118 1.80 -23.34 1.46
CA THR A 118 2.27 -23.04 0.11
C THR A 118 3.00 -21.69 0.06
N ASN A 119 3.98 -21.56 -0.85
CA ASN A 119 4.63 -20.30 -1.22
C ASN A 119 4.21 -19.85 -2.64
N GLN A 120 3.12 -20.40 -3.20
CA GLN A 120 2.68 -20.12 -4.57
C GLN A 120 1.56 -19.06 -4.64
N ALA A 121 1.09 -18.57 -3.49
CA ALA A 121 -0.04 -17.65 -3.37
C ALA A 121 0.37 -16.17 -3.55
N TYR A 122 1.18 -15.90 -4.57
CA TYR A 122 1.63 -14.56 -4.97
C TYR A 122 0.73 -14.00 -6.07
N MET A 123 0.14 -12.84 -5.83
CA MET A 123 -0.67 -12.09 -6.79
C MET A 123 0.15 -10.98 -7.43
N THR A 124 0.33 -11.02 -8.76
CA THR A 124 1.11 -10.03 -9.50
C THR A 124 0.26 -8.91 -10.06
N VAL A 125 0.79 -7.69 -10.08
CA VAL A 125 0.15 -6.51 -10.67
C VAL A 125 1.00 -5.97 -11.81
N GLY A 126 0.35 -5.77 -12.95
CA GLY A 126 0.97 -5.32 -14.18
C GLY A 126 1.51 -6.46 -15.04
N GLU A 127 1.49 -6.24 -16.33
CA GLU A 127 2.06 -7.12 -17.37
C GLU A 127 3.41 -6.58 -17.85
N PRO A 128 4.21 -7.34 -18.63
CA PRO A 128 5.49 -6.88 -19.16
C PRO A 128 5.41 -5.57 -19.95
N LYS A 129 4.31 -5.35 -20.69
CA LYS A 129 4.07 -4.13 -21.46
C LYS A 129 3.79 -2.90 -20.62
N ALA A 130 3.41 -3.07 -19.34
CA ALA A 130 3.15 -1.93 -18.46
C ALA A 130 4.35 -0.99 -18.29
N ILE A 131 5.59 -1.46 -18.55
CA ILE A 131 6.80 -0.61 -18.54
C ILE A 131 6.75 0.53 -19.56
N PHE A 132 5.96 0.41 -20.62
CA PHE A 132 5.81 1.42 -21.67
C PHE A 132 4.77 2.49 -21.36
N LEU A 133 3.97 2.31 -20.31
CA LEU A 133 3.01 3.32 -19.86
C LEU A 133 3.75 4.56 -19.34
N THR A 134 3.12 5.72 -19.41
CA THR A 134 3.64 6.95 -18.80
C THR A 134 3.78 6.79 -17.30
N ASP A 135 2.75 6.23 -16.67
CA ASP A 135 2.72 5.90 -15.24
C ASP A 135 2.33 4.41 -15.04
N PRO A 136 3.33 3.50 -15.06
CA PRO A 136 3.08 2.07 -14.80
C PRO A 136 2.51 1.85 -13.38
N PRO A 137 1.81 0.75 -13.12
CA PRO A 137 1.27 0.42 -11.80
C PRO A 137 2.29 0.57 -10.68
N CYS A 138 1.91 1.27 -9.60
CA CYS A 138 2.77 1.47 -8.44
C CYS A 138 2.80 0.22 -7.55
N LEU A 139 1.66 -0.38 -7.25
CA LEU A 139 1.57 -1.71 -6.66
C LEU A 139 2.11 -2.74 -7.68
N ARG A 140 2.98 -3.64 -7.22
CA ARG A 140 3.61 -4.65 -8.09
C ARG A 140 3.25 -6.08 -7.72
N GLY A 141 2.84 -6.31 -6.50
CA GLY A 141 2.38 -7.61 -6.08
C GLY A 141 2.00 -7.66 -4.60
N ILE A 142 1.19 -8.64 -4.30
CA ILE A 142 0.77 -9.01 -2.96
C ILE A 142 1.05 -10.49 -2.81
N ASP A 143 2.04 -10.84 -2.00
CA ASP A 143 2.28 -12.21 -1.58
C ASP A 143 1.48 -12.52 -0.31
N THR A 144 1.07 -13.76 -0.14
CA THR A 144 0.24 -14.14 0.99
C THR A 144 0.79 -15.38 1.68
N ARG A 145 0.53 -15.49 2.98
CA ARG A 145 0.85 -16.69 3.77
C ARG A 145 -0.19 -16.88 4.85
N ILE A 146 -0.52 -18.13 5.12
CA ILE A 146 -1.27 -18.49 6.32
C ILE A 146 -0.31 -19.12 7.31
N LYS A 147 -0.21 -18.52 8.51
CA LYS A 147 0.56 -19.03 9.64
C LYS A 147 -0.26 -18.89 10.92
N ASP A 148 -0.26 -19.93 11.77
CA ASP A 148 -1.01 -19.94 13.03
C ASP A 148 -2.48 -19.53 12.86
N ASN A 149 -3.11 -20.03 11.77
CA ASN A 149 -4.48 -19.73 11.35
C ASN A 149 -4.74 -18.24 11.04
N LYS A 150 -3.72 -17.48 10.64
CA LYS A 150 -3.81 -16.05 10.28
C LYS A 150 -3.29 -15.82 8.87
N LEU A 151 -4.01 -14.99 8.11
CA LEU A 151 -3.60 -14.57 6.77
C LEU A 151 -2.73 -13.32 6.82
N ASP A 152 -1.45 -13.48 6.50
CA ASP A 152 -0.48 -12.39 6.40
C ASP A 152 -0.31 -11.95 4.95
N PHE A 153 -0.11 -10.64 4.75
CA PHE A 153 0.20 -10.05 3.44
C PHE A 153 1.60 -9.45 3.39
N TYR A 154 2.30 -9.67 2.26
CA TYR A 154 3.61 -9.08 1.92
C TYR A 154 3.44 -8.28 0.63
N ILE A 155 3.62 -6.96 0.69
CA ILE A 155 3.18 -6.02 -0.34
C ILE A 155 4.36 -5.22 -0.86
N TYR A 156 4.49 -5.11 -2.20
CA TYR A 156 5.53 -4.30 -2.81
C TYR A 156 4.98 -3.21 -3.74
N PHE A 157 5.36 -1.97 -3.44
CA PHE A 157 5.16 -0.81 -4.29
C PHE A 157 6.48 -0.32 -4.90
N ARG A 158 6.56 -0.14 -6.22
CA ARG A 158 7.75 0.41 -6.87
C ARG A 158 8.00 1.89 -6.57
N SER A 159 6.95 2.63 -6.27
CA SER A 159 6.91 4.05 -5.92
C SER A 159 5.64 4.29 -5.12
N TRP A 160 5.71 5.08 -4.04
CA TRP A 160 4.57 5.22 -3.14
C TRP A 160 4.49 6.62 -2.55
N ASP A 161 3.41 7.34 -2.88
CA ASP A 161 3.06 8.59 -2.23
C ASP A 161 2.69 8.31 -0.76
N LEU A 162 3.48 8.85 0.15
CA LEU A 162 3.32 8.62 1.58
C LEU A 162 2.19 9.45 2.17
N TRP A 163 1.92 10.66 1.63
CA TRP A 163 0.91 11.54 2.23
C TRP A 163 -0.49 10.97 2.06
N ALA A 164 -0.96 10.78 0.84
CA ALA A 164 -2.34 10.36 0.55
C ALA A 164 -2.45 8.91 0.06
N GLY A 165 -1.50 8.46 -0.75
CA GLY A 165 -1.52 7.12 -1.35
C GLY A 165 -1.32 6.01 -0.33
N PHE A 166 -0.37 6.15 0.58
CA PHE A 166 -0.05 5.13 1.58
C PHE A 166 -1.25 4.78 2.48
N PRO A 167 -1.92 5.74 3.16
CA PRO A 167 -3.05 5.42 4.01
C PRO A 167 -4.24 4.85 3.23
N SER A 168 -4.56 5.41 2.06
CA SER A 168 -5.68 4.92 1.23
C SER A 168 -5.44 3.50 0.72
N ASN A 169 -4.24 3.24 0.18
CA ASN A 169 -3.90 1.94 -0.35
C ASN A 169 -3.87 0.87 0.74
N LEU A 170 -3.26 1.17 1.89
CA LEU A 170 -3.19 0.20 2.99
C LEU A 170 -4.56 -0.09 3.58
N ALA A 171 -5.41 0.92 3.76
CA ALA A 171 -6.78 0.69 4.23
C ALA A 171 -7.57 -0.18 3.25
N GLY A 172 -7.50 0.08 1.93
CA GLY A 172 -8.14 -0.76 0.92
C GLY A 172 -7.58 -2.18 0.87
N ILE A 173 -6.25 -2.34 0.95
CA ILE A 173 -5.60 -3.66 0.98
C ILE A 173 -5.94 -4.41 2.27
N GLN A 174 -6.09 -3.72 3.40
CA GLN A 174 -6.55 -4.34 4.65
C GLN A 174 -7.97 -4.89 4.52
N LEU A 175 -8.89 -4.12 3.92
CA LEU A 175 -10.25 -4.61 3.66
C LEU A 175 -10.26 -5.81 2.70
N LEU A 176 -9.40 -5.81 1.68
CA LEU A 176 -9.20 -6.98 0.81
C LEU A 176 -8.69 -8.19 1.60
N LYS A 177 -7.71 -7.99 2.50
CA LYS A 177 -7.17 -9.07 3.33
C LYS A 177 -8.22 -9.66 4.26
N GLU A 178 -9.02 -8.81 4.92
CA GLU A 178 -10.13 -9.25 5.77
C GLU A 178 -11.19 -10.05 4.98
N TYR A 179 -11.52 -9.59 3.77
CA TYR A 179 -12.40 -10.33 2.87
C TYR A 179 -11.83 -11.71 2.53
N MET A 180 -10.57 -11.79 2.11
CA MET A 180 -9.93 -13.07 1.75
C MET A 180 -9.81 -13.99 2.96
N ALA A 181 -9.45 -13.47 4.14
CA ALA A 181 -9.37 -14.25 5.38
C ALA A 181 -10.74 -14.86 5.74
N SER A 182 -11.80 -14.05 5.65
CA SER A 182 -13.17 -14.50 5.88
C SER A 182 -13.60 -15.60 4.91
N GLU A 183 -13.31 -15.44 3.60
CA GLU A 183 -13.63 -16.43 2.58
C GLU A 183 -12.87 -17.75 2.77
N ILE A 184 -11.62 -17.67 3.20
CA ILE A 184 -10.78 -18.85 3.48
C ILE A 184 -11.21 -19.53 4.79
N GLY A 185 -11.71 -18.77 5.77
CA GLY A 185 -12.09 -19.25 7.10
C GLY A 185 -10.93 -19.20 8.10
N VAL A 186 -10.07 -18.17 8.01
CA VAL A 186 -8.95 -17.91 8.92
C VAL A 186 -9.05 -16.49 9.50
N ASP A 187 -8.23 -16.21 10.50
CA ASP A 187 -8.17 -14.90 11.11
C ASP A 187 -7.37 -13.88 10.27
N ASP A 188 -7.58 -12.59 10.53
CA ASP A 188 -6.76 -11.50 10.02
C ASP A 188 -5.38 -11.53 10.66
N GLY A 189 -4.32 -11.43 9.84
CA GLY A 189 -2.92 -11.50 10.24
C GLY A 189 -2.19 -10.17 10.08
N GLU A 190 -0.87 -10.24 10.00
CA GLU A 190 0.04 -9.10 9.91
C GLU A 190 0.21 -8.60 8.46
N MET A 191 0.85 -7.44 8.32
CA MET A 191 1.31 -6.92 7.02
C MET A 191 2.79 -6.59 7.05
N VAL A 192 3.51 -6.97 5.99
CA VAL A 192 4.84 -6.42 5.68
C VAL A 192 4.74 -5.65 4.37
N VAL A 193 5.08 -4.37 4.39
CA VAL A 193 5.01 -3.52 3.21
C VAL A 193 6.37 -2.96 2.86
N MET A 194 6.65 -2.86 1.56
CA MET A 194 7.98 -2.49 1.04
C MET A 194 7.88 -1.53 -0.14
N SER A 195 8.85 -0.62 -0.24
CA SER A 195 9.02 0.22 -1.42
C SER A 195 10.46 0.69 -1.60
N LYS A 196 10.94 0.76 -2.84
CA LYS A 196 12.18 1.47 -3.19
C LYS A 196 11.99 2.98 -3.38
N GLY A 197 10.78 3.49 -3.23
CA GLY A 197 10.43 4.88 -3.56
C GLY A 197 9.28 5.42 -2.72
N LEU A 198 9.29 5.14 -1.40
CA LEU A 198 8.39 5.80 -0.47
C LEU A 198 8.78 7.27 -0.38
N HIS A 199 7.83 8.19 -0.62
CA HIS A 199 8.15 9.60 -0.77
C HIS A 199 7.03 10.53 -0.32
N ILE A 200 7.42 11.77 0.00
CA ILE A 200 6.53 12.90 0.28
C ILE A 200 6.80 13.97 -0.79
N TYR A 201 5.79 14.38 -1.54
CA TYR A 201 5.89 15.48 -2.48
C TYR A 201 6.16 16.82 -1.78
N GLU A 202 6.88 17.74 -2.45
CA GLU A 202 7.30 19.02 -1.86
C GLU A 202 6.13 19.83 -1.31
N TYR A 203 4.98 19.83 -1.98
CA TYR A 203 3.78 20.55 -1.54
C TYR A 203 3.15 20.01 -0.25
N CYS A 204 3.55 18.80 0.21
CA CYS A 204 3.11 18.23 1.48
C CYS A 204 4.17 18.33 2.60
N TRP A 205 5.37 18.86 2.35
CA TRP A 205 6.44 18.84 3.36
C TRP A 205 6.08 19.58 4.64
N ASP A 206 5.47 20.76 4.52
CA ASP A 206 5.13 21.56 5.70
C ASP A 206 3.97 20.94 6.48
N LEU A 207 2.99 20.35 5.79
CA LEU A 207 1.93 19.58 6.44
C LEU A 207 2.51 18.38 7.20
N ALA A 208 3.42 17.64 6.55
CA ALA A 208 4.07 16.48 7.17
C ALA A 208 4.87 16.87 8.42
N LYS A 209 5.59 18.01 8.40
CA LYS A 209 6.31 18.54 9.58
C LYS A 209 5.35 18.86 10.73
N ILE A 210 4.21 19.50 10.44
CA ILE A 210 3.20 19.82 11.45
C ILE A 210 2.67 18.53 12.10
N VAL A 211 2.37 17.51 11.28
CA VAL A 211 1.84 16.21 11.75
C VAL A 211 2.82 15.49 12.68
N VAL A 212 4.12 15.53 12.40
CA VAL A 212 5.15 14.90 13.25
C VAL A 212 5.76 15.82 14.30
N ASN A 213 5.20 17.02 14.50
CA ASN A 213 5.69 18.03 15.46
C ASN A 213 7.15 18.42 15.26
N ARG A 214 7.57 18.73 14.02
CA ARG A 214 8.92 19.14 13.65
C ARG A 214 8.95 20.49 12.92
#